data_fa8921dfc13de2b1ebb52c091c16dd85
#
_entry.id   fa8921dfc13de2b1ebb52c091c16dd85
#
_cell.length_a   1.000
_cell.length_b   1.000
_cell.length_c   1.000
_cell.angle_alpha   90.00
_cell.angle_beta   90.00
_cell.angle_gamma   90.00
#
_symmetry.space_group_name_H-M   'P 1'
#
loop_
_entity.id
_entity.type
_entity.pdbx_description
1 polymer ?
#
loop_
_entity_poly.entity_id
_entity_poly.type
_entity_poly.pdbx_seq_one_letter_code
_entity_poly.pdbx_strand_id
1 'polypeptide(L)'
;MSEGRAGVSGGEVDGSAETGDAEQRGAAGELREPGARTGKLYGVGLGPGDPSLLTVRAVEVIAEADVVAYHSARHGRSIARRIADRHLRPEHIEERLMYPLTVETTDHPGGYRGALDDFYEEASARLAAHLDAGRTVAVLAEGDPLFYGSYQHMHKRLAHRYPTEVIPGVTSLSAAAARLGTPLTEGEETLTVIPGTLPEEELTARLAAADSAVVMKLGRTFPAVRRALERTGRLEEARYVERATMDGERTGAFTDIDPDSVPYFSVAVLPSRVAPLPEQRSSPVPRARGEVVVVGTGPAGARWLTPETRGALSAADDLVGYTTYLDRVPQRPGQRRHGSDNKVESERAEFALDLARRGHRVAVVSGGDPGVFAMATAVLEAAAQEAYADVPVRVLPGVTAANAAAARVGAPLGHDYATLSLSDRLKPWEVIAARLAAAASADLVLALYNPGSRSRTWQVGKAKELLLEHRAPDTPVVVARDIGGPEESVRVLRLADLEPTEVDMRTLLLVGSSRTRVADRGGAAAPGAGGPIERAVWTPRWYPEG
;
A
#
# COMPACT_ATOMS: atom_id res chain seq x y z
N MET A 1 -73.70 -7.09 -6.30
CA MET A 1 -74.24 -7.96 -7.38
C MET A 1 -73.19 -9.00 -7.55
N SER A 2 -73.36 -10.10 -6.92
CA SER A 2 -73.75 -11.46 -7.28
C SER A 2 -72.57 -12.24 -7.74
N GLU A 3 -72.09 -13.15 -6.91
CA GLU A 3 -72.43 -14.58 -6.82
C GLU A 3 -71.91 -15.38 -8.02
N GLY A 4 -71.21 -16.52 -7.88
CA GLY A 4 -71.39 -17.72 -7.13
C GLY A 4 -70.20 -18.65 -7.40
N ARG A 5 -69.74 -19.35 -6.52
CA ARG A 5 -70.05 -20.68 -5.89
C ARG A 5 -70.07 -21.90 -6.81
N ALA A 6 -69.35 -22.88 -6.33
CA ALA A 6 -69.49 -24.35 -6.33
C ALA A 6 -68.69 -25.08 -7.43
N GLY A 7 -68.08 -26.24 -7.23
CA GLY A 7 -67.94 -27.18 -6.12
C GLY A 7 -67.38 -28.51 -6.61
N VAL A 8 -66.62 -29.18 -5.78
CA VAL A 8 -66.62 -30.59 -5.37
C VAL A 8 -66.53 -31.73 -6.40
N SER A 9 -65.59 -32.57 -6.18
CA SER A 9 -65.47 -34.04 -6.03
C SER A 9 -64.31 -34.58 -6.83
N GLY A 10 -63.32 -35.33 -6.37
CA GLY A 10 -63.44 -36.55 -5.58
C GLY A 10 -63.02 -37.73 -6.47
N GLY A 11 -61.93 -38.41 -6.18
CA GLY A 11 -61.53 -39.61 -6.89
C GLY A 11 -60.14 -40.06 -6.50
N GLU A 12 -60.04 -40.85 -5.45
CA GLU A 12 -58.92 -41.80 -5.20
C GLU A 12 -58.84 -42.83 -6.32
N VAL A 13 -57.60 -43.29 -6.67
CA VAL A 13 -57.21 -44.72 -6.76
C VAL A 13 -55.68 -44.80 -6.96
N ASP A 14 -55.04 -45.35 -5.96
CA ASP A 14 -54.06 -46.43 -5.80
C ASP A 14 -53.21 -46.89 -7.01
N GLY A 15 -51.90 -47.16 -6.77
CA GLY A 15 -51.07 -47.96 -7.63
C GLY A 15 -49.56 -47.72 -7.56
N SER A 16 -48.94 -48.12 -6.45
CA SER A 16 -47.60 -48.77 -6.29
C SER A 16 -46.58 -48.77 -7.43
N ALA A 17 -45.36 -48.47 -7.05
CA ALA A 17 -44.10 -49.20 -7.19
C ALA A 17 -42.90 -48.44 -7.73
N GLU A 18 -41.90 -48.33 -6.94
CA GLU A 18 -40.49 -48.75 -6.99
C GLU A 18 -39.44 -47.75 -7.50
N THR A 19 -38.63 -47.36 -6.50
CA THR A 19 -37.16 -47.35 -6.41
C THR A 19 -36.32 -46.52 -7.41
N GLY A 20 -35.59 -45.61 -6.83
CA GLY A 20 -34.46 -44.90 -7.43
C GLY A 20 -33.84 -43.88 -6.48
N ASP A 21 -33.20 -44.35 -5.39
CA ASP A 21 -32.35 -43.57 -4.51
C ASP A 21 -31.19 -42.93 -5.27
N ALA A 22 -31.10 -41.64 -5.22
CA ALA A 22 -29.87 -40.93 -5.43
C ALA A 22 -29.76 -39.83 -4.35
N GLU A 23 -29.06 -40.18 -3.28
CA GLU A 23 -28.67 -39.29 -2.21
C GLU A 23 -27.87 -38.08 -2.73
N GLN A 24 -28.51 -36.95 -2.83
CA GLN A 24 -27.80 -35.68 -2.77
C GLN A 24 -27.74 -35.24 -1.29
N ARG A 25 -26.68 -35.70 -0.60
CA ARG A 25 -26.30 -35.13 0.68
C ARG A 25 -25.74 -33.72 0.44
N GLY A 26 -26.62 -32.74 0.53
CA GLY A 26 -26.22 -31.35 0.75
C GLY A 26 -25.48 -31.26 2.09
N ALA A 27 -24.26 -30.77 2.08
CA ALA A 27 -23.50 -30.42 3.25
C ALA A 27 -24.34 -29.44 4.11
N ALA A 28 -24.97 -29.94 5.15
CA ALA A 28 -25.57 -29.10 6.18
C ALA A 28 -24.45 -28.36 6.87
N GLY A 29 -24.40 -27.05 6.66
CA GLY A 29 -23.60 -26.15 7.49
C GLY A 29 -24.06 -26.31 8.94
N GLU A 30 -23.19 -26.78 9.80
CA GLU A 30 -23.43 -26.84 11.24
C GLU A 30 -23.84 -25.44 11.70
N LEU A 31 -25.08 -25.33 12.22
CA LEU A 31 -25.60 -24.13 12.85
C LEU A 31 -24.75 -23.89 14.12
N ARG A 32 -23.90 -22.86 14.09
CA ARG A 32 -23.13 -22.41 15.25
C ARG A 32 -24.07 -22.04 16.39
N GLU A 33 -23.72 -22.48 17.60
CA GLU A 33 -24.41 -22.07 18.82
C GLU A 33 -24.41 -20.53 18.96
N PRO A 34 -25.52 -19.89 19.34
CA PRO A 34 -25.59 -18.46 19.57
C PRO A 34 -24.78 -18.09 20.82
N GLY A 35 -23.56 -17.56 20.64
CA GLY A 35 -22.71 -17.11 21.74
C GLY A 35 -21.21 -17.36 21.58
N ALA A 36 -20.78 -18.19 20.63
CA ALA A 36 -19.35 -18.40 20.35
C ALA A 36 -18.73 -17.13 19.77
N ARG A 37 -17.72 -16.56 20.43
CA ARG A 37 -16.93 -15.45 19.90
C ARG A 37 -16.25 -15.91 18.62
N THR A 38 -16.58 -15.29 17.50
CA THR A 38 -15.85 -15.45 16.24
C THR A 38 -14.48 -14.80 16.37
N GLY A 39 -13.42 -15.52 16.02
CA GLY A 39 -12.07 -14.97 16.02
C GLY A 39 -11.92 -13.81 15.03
N LYS A 40 -10.86 -13.03 15.18
CA LYS A 40 -10.56 -11.87 14.31
C LYS A 40 -9.28 -12.11 13.52
N LEU A 41 -9.32 -11.82 12.23
CA LEU A 41 -8.19 -11.92 11.33
C LEU A 41 -7.52 -10.56 11.16
N TYR A 42 -6.20 -10.52 11.30
CA TYR A 42 -5.38 -9.35 10.97
C TYR A 42 -4.40 -9.68 9.84
N GLY A 43 -4.33 -8.82 8.84
CA GLY A 43 -3.20 -8.76 7.91
C GLY A 43 -2.23 -7.69 8.40
N VAL A 44 -1.02 -8.07 8.78
CA VAL A 44 -0.08 -7.16 9.46
C VAL A 44 1.11 -6.84 8.59
N GLY A 45 1.24 -5.58 8.18
CA GLY A 45 2.40 -5.05 7.46
C GLY A 45 3.59 -4.85 8.37
N LEU A 46 4.70 -5.48 8.04
CA LEU A 46 5.91 -5.45 8.84
C LEU A 46 6.95 -4.43 8.35
N GLY A 47 6.65 -3.72 7.27
CA GLY A 47 7.65 -2.88 6.63
C GLY A 47 8.67 -3.70 5.82
N PRO A 48 9.68 -3.01 5.23
CA PRO A 48 10.56 -3.57 4.20
C PRO A 48 11.67 -4.50 4.72
N GLY A 49 11.94 -4.51 6.04
CA GLY A 49 12.99 -5.37 6.58
C GLY A 49 13.52 -4.99 7.95
N ASP A 50 13.77 -3.72 8.20
CA ASP A 50 14.21 -3.22 9.51
C ASP A 50 13.04 -3.27 10.50
N PRO A 51 13.16 -3.99 11.63
CA PRO A 51 12.13 -4.01 12.68
C PRO A 51 11.77 -2.65 13.26
N SER A 52 12.63 -1.63 13.14
CA SER A 52 12.32 -0.26 13.60
C SER A 52 11.31 0.47 12.70
N LEU A 53 11.03 -0.07 11.52
CA LEU A 53 10.02 0.45 10.58
C LEU A 53 8.63 -0.19 10.75
N LEU A 54 8.45 -1.07 11.74
CA LEU A 54 7.13 -1.52 12.15
C LEU A 54 6.29 -0.34 12.64
N THR A 55 5.03 -0.30 12.26
CA THR A 55 4.10 0.66 12.88
C THR A 55 3.80 0.24 14.32
N VAL A 56 3.50 1.20 15.17
CA VAL A 56 3.10 0.90 16.56
C VAL A 56 1.90 -0.04 16.57
N ARG A 57 0.93 0.16 15.67
CA ARG A 57 -0.24 -0.70 15.59
C ARG A 57 0.09 -2.13 15.17
N ALA A 58 1.08 -2.32 14.30
CA ALA A 58 1.54 -3.66 13.97
C ALA A 58 2.12 -4.38 15.21
N VAL A 59 2.93 -3.68 15.99
CA VAL A 59 3.50 -4.22 17.25
C VAL A 59 2.39 -4.57 18.25
N GLU A 60 1.40 -3.68 18.45
CA GLU A 60 0.26 -3.94 19.33
C GLU A 60 -0.52 -5.18 18.90
N VAL A 61 -0.86 -5.28 17.61
CA VAL A 61 -1.62 -6.43 17.07
C VAL A 61 -0.84 -7.73 17.18
N ILE A 62 0.46 -7.74 16.89
CA ILE A 62 1.29 -8.92 17.07
C ILE A 62 1.29 -9.34 18.54
N ALA A 63 1.43 -8.37 19.46
CA ALA A 63 1.46 -8.67 20.89
C ALA A 63 0.12 -9.19 21.44
N GLU A 64 -1.01 -8.79 20.85
CA GLU A 64 -2.36 -9.17 21.28
C GLU A 64 -2.87 -10.46 20.61
N ALA A 65 -2.23 -10.92 19.51
CA ALA A 65 -2.68 -12.09 18.77
C ALA A 65 -2.49 -13.39 19.56
N ASP A 66 -3.41 -14.34 19.38
CA ASP A 66 -3.26 -15.72 19.87
C ASP A 66 -2.40 -16.54 18.90
N VAL A 67 -2.55 -16.28 17.60
CA VAL A 67 -1.88 -16.98 16.50
C VAL A 67 -1.13 -16.00 15.63
N VAL A 68 0.14 -16.28 15.39
CA VAL A 68 0.98 -15.51 14.46
C VAL A 68 1.32 -16.41 13.27
N ALA A 69 0.71 -16.09 12.12
CA ALA A 69 0.91 -16.83 10.88
C ALA A 69 1.88 -16.10 9.94
N TYR A 70 2.76 -16.85 9.29
CA TYR A 70 3.72 -16.28 8.35
C TYR A 70 4.10 -17.26 7.25
N HIS A 71 4.39 -16.71 6.08
CA HIS A 71 4.90 -17.50 4.96
C HIS A 71 6.37 -17.87 5.16
N SER A 72 6.73 -19.08 4.77
CA SER A 72 8.11 -19.55 4.77
C SER A 72 8.44 -20.33 3.50
N ALA A 73 9.70 -20.30 3.09
CA ALA A 73 10.22 -21.20 2.07
C ALA A 73 10.43 -22.62 2.63
N ARG A 74 10.61 -23.62 1.74
CA ARG A 74 10.85 -25.02 2.14
C ARG A 74 12.02 -25.22 3.11
N HIS A 75 13.07 -24.38 3.02
CA HIS A 75 14.17 -24.40 3.96
C HIS A 75 13.83 -23.83 5.36
N GLY A 76 12.57 -23.49 5.61
CA GLY A 76 12.05 -23.08 6.92
C GLY A 76 12.35 -21.65 7.35
N ARG A 77 13.03 -20.83 6.53
CA ARG A 77 13.33 -19.44 6.85
C ARG A 77 12.17 -18.54 6.40
N SER A 78 11.79 -17.60 7.26
CA SER A 78 10.79 -16.56 6.97
C SER A 78 11.36 -15.19 7.31
N ILE A 79 11.33 -14.28 6.36
CA ILE A 79 11.73 -12.88 6.57
C ILE A 79 10.72 -12.19 7.48
N ALA A 80 9.43 -12.39 7.24
CA ALA A 80 8.36 -11.84 8.06
C ALA A 80 8.52 -12.22 9.54
N ARG A 81 8.75 -13.52 9.83
CA ARG A 81 9.00 -13.97 11.19
C ARG A 81 10.22 -13.29 11.82
N ARG A 82 11.32 -13.17 11.05
CA ARG A 82 12.56 -12.54 11.53
C ARG A 82 12.35 -11.05 11.87
N ILE A 83 11.58 -10.31 11.07
CA ILE A 83 11.26 -8.91 11.35
C ILE A 83 10.46 -8.78 12.65
N ALA A 84 9.52 -9.70 12.88
CA ALA A 84 8.65 -9.69 14.06
C ALA A 84 9.30 -10.32 15.31
N ASP A 85 10.45 -10.95 15.21
CA ASP A 85 11.05 -11.85 16.23
C ASP A 85 11.02 -11.28 17.66
N ARG A 86 11.45 -10.03 17.84
CA ARG A 86 11.47 -9.36 19.17
C ARG A 86 10.08 -9.06 19.75
N HIS A 87 9.00 -9.22 18.96
CA HIS A 87 7.61 -8.96 19.36
C HIS A 87 6.83 -10.27 19.50
N LEU A 88 7.44 -11.42 19.18
CA LEU A 88 6.85 -12.72 19.41
C LEU A 88 6.99 -13.11 20.88
N ARG A 89 5.96 -13.76 21.41
CA ARG A 89 5.91 -14.26 22.78
C ARG A 89 5.89 -15.80 22.77
N PRO A 90 6.39 -16.46 23.81
CA PRO A 90 6.36 -17.93 23.91
C PRO A 90 4.94 -18.54 23.84
N GLU A 91 3.92 -17.74 24.21
CA GLU A 91 2.52 -18.17 24.23
C GLU A 91 1.84 -18.11 22.85
N HIS A 92 2.46 -17.43 21.87
CA HIS A 92 1.92 -17.39 20.52
C HIS A 92 1.91 -18.77 19.87
N ILE A 93 0.80 -19.13 19.27
CA ILE A 93 0.73 -20.24 18.33
C ILE A 93 1.35 -19.77 17.01
N GLU A 94 2.54 -20.26 16.69
CA GLU A 94 3.17 -19.94 15.41
C GLU A 94 2.62 -20.83 14.28
N GLU A 95 1.90 -20.25 13.33
CA GLU A 95 1.32 -20.94 12.18
C GLU A 95 2.17 -20.70 10.93
N ARG A 96 3.02 -21.69 10.61
CA ARG A 96 3.92 -21.61 9.46
C ARG A 96 3.23 -22.06 8.18
N LEU A 97 3.07 -21.14 7.23
CA LEU A 97 2.49 -21.37 5.91
C LEU A 97 3.62 -21.60 4.90
N MET A 98 3.95 -22.86 4.64
CA MET A 98 5.11 -23.24 3.84
C MET A 98 4.75 -23.32 2.35
N TYR A 99 5.36 -22.46 1.53
CA TYR A 99 5.17 -22.50 0.09
C TYR A 99 5.57 -23.84 -0.53
N PRO A 100 4.71 -24.42 -1.37
CA PRO A 100 5.00 -25.71 -2.01
C PRO A 100 6.14 -25.61 -3.02
N LEU A 101 6.31 -24.46 -3.66
CA LEU A 101 7.20 -24.23 -4.78
C LEU A 101 7.90 -22.87 -4.67
N THR A 102 9.20 -22.85 -4.96
CA THR A 102 10.01 -21.63 -5.10
C THR A 102 10.35 -21.33 -6.57
N VAL A 103 10.02 -22.24 -7.48
CA VAL A 103 10.26 -22.13 -8.93
C VAL A 103 9.00 -22.52 -9.71
N GLU A 104 8.85 -21.99 -10.91
CA GLU A 104 7.62 -22.13 -11.73
C GLU A 104 7.41 -23.51 -12.36
N THR A 105 8.34 -24.47 -12.20
CA THR A 105 8.20 -25.84 -12.68
C THR A 105 7.56 -26.72 -11.62
N THR A 106 6.46 -27.38 -11.97
CA THR A 106 5.70 -28.27 -11.08
C THR A 106 5.03 -29.37 -11.90
N ASP A 107 4.89 -30.55 -11.30
CA ASP A 107 4.12 -31.68 -11.88
C ASP A 107 2.61 -31.57 -11.58
N HIS A 108 2.17 -30.48 -10.96
CA HIS A 108 0.77 -30.27 -10.64
C HIS A 108 -0.08 -30.14 -11.92
N PRO A 109 -1.25 -30.83 -12.05
CA PRO A 109 -2.08 -30.82 -13.26
C PRO A 109 -2.53 -29.40 -13.68
N GLY A 110 -2.76 -28.49 -12.71
CA GLY A 110 -3.08 -27.07 -12.92
C GLY A 110 -1.85 -26.17 -13.04
N GLY A 111 -0.65 -26.76 -13.21
CA GLY A 111 0.60 -26.02 -13.27
C GLY A 111 0.91 -25.24 -11.98
N TYR A 112 1.76 -24.22 -12.10
CA TYR A 112 2.18 -23.38 -10.98
C TYR A 112 0.99 -22.68 -10.29
N ARG A 113 0.00 -22.22 -11.05
CA ARG A 113 -1.21 -21.56 -10.50
C ARG A 113 -2.04 -22.52 -9.68
N GLY A 114 -2.32 -23.74 -10.19
CA GLY A 114 -3.07 -24.75 -9.46
C GLY A 114 -2.40 -25.13 -8.14
N ALA A 115 -1.09 -25.36 -8.15
CA ALA A 115 -0.34 -25.65 -6.93
C ALA A 115 -0.38 -24.51 -5.89
N LEU A 116 -0.41 -23.25 -6.34
CA LEU A 116 -0.57 -22.12 -5.45
C LEU A 116 -2.00 -21.98 -4.92
N ASP A 117 -3.01 -22.26 -5.75
CA ASP A 117 -4.41 -22.19 -5.32
C ASP A 117 -4.71 -23.25 -4.25
N ASP A 118 -4.24 -24.49 -4.44
CA ASP A 118 -4.35 -25.55 -3.42
C ASP A 118 -3.65 -25.16 -2.11
N PHE A 119 -2.44 -24.61 -2.23
CA PHE A 119 -1.72 -24.11 -1.05
C PHE A 119 -2.50 -23.02 -0.30
N TYR A 120 -3.07 -22.03 -1.02
CA TYR A 120 -3.82 -20.98 -0.36
C TYR A 120 -5.15 -21.47 0.20
N GLU A 121 -5.76 -22.49 -0.39
CA GLU A 121 -6.95 -23.15 0.13
C GLU A 121 -6.65 -23.87 1.45
N GLU A 122 -5.60 -24.70 1.49
CA GLU A 122 -5.13 -25.37 2.69
C GLU A 122 -4.74 -24.37 3.78
N ALA A 123 -3.92 -23.36 3.44
CA ALA A 123 -3.51 -22.32 4.37
C ALA A 123 -4.71 -21.58 4.97
N SER A 124 -5.70 -21.25 4.14
CA SER A 124 -6.91 -20.56 4.59
C SER A 124 -7.77 -21.46 5.50
N ALA A 125 -7.86 -22.76 5.20
CA ALA A 125 -8.59 -23.71 6.06
C ALA A 125 -7.94 -23.83 7.45
N ARG A 126 -6.59 -23.86 7.53
CA ARG A 126 -5.86 -23.88 8.81
C ARG A 126 -6.11 -22.61 9.63
N LEU A 127 -6.06 -21.43 8.98
CA LEU A 127 -6.38 -20.16 9.64
C LEU A 127 -7.85 -20.09 10.06
N ALA A 128 -8.77 -20.61 9.24
CA ALA A 128 -10.19 -20.69 9.57
C ALA A 128 -10.46 -21.51 10.83
N ALA A 129 -9.75 -22.63 11.01
CA ALA A 129 -9.88 -23.45 12.23
C ALA A 129 -9.51 -22.68 13.51
N HIS A 130 -8.50 -21.81 13.44
CA HIS A 130 -8.17 -20.92 14.56
C HIS A 130 -9.27 -19.87 14.79
N LEU A 131 -9.76 -19.24 13.71
CA LEU A 131 -10.80 -18.22 13.77
C LEU A 131 -12.14 -18.81 14.29
N ASP A 132 -12.47 -20.04 13.89
CA ASP A 132 -13.64 -20.77 14.36
C ASP A 132 -13.55 -21.11 15.86
N ALA A 133 -12.33 -21.33 16.35
CA ALA A 133 -12.04 -21.48 17.78
C ALA A 133 -12.05 -20.16 18.57
N GLY A 134 -12.45 -19.04 17.96
CA GLY A 134 -12.53 -17.72 18.59
C GLY A 134 -11.19 -17.01 18.76
N ARG A 135 -10.10 -17.50 18.14
CA ARG A 135 -8.74 -16.96 18.30
C ARG A 135 -8.51 -15.76 17.38
N THR A 136 -7.73 -14.82 17.88
CA THR A 136 -7.19 -13.70 17.09
C THR A 136 -5.97 -14.16 16.29
N VAL A 137 -6.02 -14.02 14.96
CA VAL A 137 -4.98 -14.47 14.04
C VAL A 137 -4.32 -13.27 13.37
N ALA A 138 -3.01 -13.08 13.55
CA ALA A 138 -2.19 -12.10 12.86
C ALA A 138 -1.39 -12.78 11.73
N VAL A 139 -1.70 -12.47 10.46
CA VAL A 139 -0.93 -12.94 9.31
C VAL A 139 0.11 -11.88 8.94
N LEU A 140 1.37 -12.22 9.12
CA LEU A 140 2.51 -11.33 8.87
C LEU A 140 2.83 -11.23 7.38
N ALA A 141 3.04 -10.00 6.90
CA ALA A 141 3.42 -9.71 5.52
C ALA A 141 4.60 -8.72 5.47
N GLU A 142 5.64 -9.06 4.70
CA GLU A 142 6.71 -8.10 4.42
C GLU A 142 6.15 -6.90 3.64
N GLY A 143 6.63 -5.69 3.94
CA GLY A 143 6.11 -4.46 3.38
C GLY A 143 4.68 -4.18 3.84
N ASP A 144 3.77 -4.05 2.89
CA ASP A 144 2.34 -3.84 3.10
C ASP A 144 1.53 -5.09 2.67
N PRO A 145 0.55 -5.57 3.46
CA PRO A 145 -0.20 -6.80 3.19
C PRO A 145 -0.97 -6.80 1.88
N LEU A 146 -1.41 -5.63 1.44
CA LEU A 146 -2.25 -5.45 0.25
C LEU A 146 -1.48 -4.93 -0.97
N PHE A 147 -0.15 -4.80 -0.84
CA PHE A 147 0.73 -4.36 -1.91
C PHE A 147 1.62 -5.51 -2.38
N TYR A 148 1.21 -6.23 -3.42
CA TYR A 148 1.86 -7.43 -3.96
C TYR A 148 2.10 -8.55 -2.93
N GLY A 149 1.50 -8.45 -1.75
CA GLY A 149 1.66 -9.39 -0.64
C GLY A 149 0.83 -10.67 -0.82
N SER A 150 1.33 -11.79 -0.30
CA SER A 150 0.63 -13.08 -0.32
C SER A 150 -0.62 -13.10 0.58
N TYR A 151 -0.69 -12.22 1.59
CA TYR A 151 -1.85 -12.06 2.44
C TYR A 151 -3.16 -11.83 1.66
N GLN A 152 -3.10 -11.19 0.49
CA GLN A 152 -4.28 -10.96 -0.35
C GLN A 152 -5.06 -12.24 -0.68
N HIS A 153 -4.38 -13.38 -0.78
CA HIS A 153 -5.04 -14.67 -1.07
C HIS A 153 -5.85 -15.17 0.13
N MET A 154 -5.33 -15.00 1.37
CA MET A 154 -6.06 -15.29 2.61
C MET A 154 -7.21 -14.29 2.79
N HIS A 155 -6.95 -13.01 2.54
CA HIS A 155 -7.97 -11.97 2.63
C HIS A 155 -9.20 -12.30 1.78
N LYS A 156 -9.00 -12.67 0.52
CA LYS A 156 -10.10 -13.04 -0.40
C LYS A 156 -10.93 -14.23 0.09
N ARG A 157 -10.28 -15.22 0.73
CA ARG A 157 -10.92 -16.46 1.18
C ARG A 157 -11.57 -16.36 2.56
N LEU A 158 -11.03 -15.53 3.43
CA LEU A 158 -11.46 -15.49 4.83
C LEU A 158 -12.25 -14.23 5.19
N ALA A 159 -11.94 -13.14 4.58
CA ALA A 159 -12.48 -11.86 4.95
C ALA A 159 -14.00 -11.72 4.73
N HIS A 160 -14.67 -12.58 3.96
CA HIS A 160 -16.13 -12.65 3.85
C HIS A 160 -16.79 -13.47 4.97
N ARG A 161 -16.02 -14.21 5.76
CA ARG A 161 -16.49 -15.13 6.81
C ARG A 161 -16.17 -14.63 8.22
N TYR A 162 -15.11 -13.84 8.38
CA TYR A 162 -14.58 -13.44 9.68
C TYR A 162 -14.36 -11.93 9.78
N PRO A 163 -14.52 -11.32 10.95
CA PRO A 163 -14.08 -9.94 11.19
C PRO A 163 -12.60 -9.80 10.83
N THR A 164 -12.29 -8.84 9.95
CA THR A 164 -10.94 -8.70 9.40
C THR A 164 -10.49 -7.25 9.45
N GLU A 165 -9.25 -7.04 9.87
CA GLU A 165 -8.59 -5.73 9.85
C GLU A 165 -7.22 -5.86 9.16
N VAL A 166 -6.84 -4.84 8.38
CA VAL A 166 -5.52 -4.80 7.76
C VAL A 166 -4.73 -3.65 8.35
N ILE A 167 -3.54 -3.97 8.84
CA ILE A 167 -2.58 -3.00 9.36
C ILE A 167 -1.58 -2.70 8.25
N PRO A 168 -1.60 -1.50 7.66
CA PRO A 168 -0.69 -1.16 6.58
C PRO A 168 0.76 -1.07 7.07
N GLY A 169 1.70 -1.33 6.15
CA GLY A 169 3.12 -1.24 6.41
C GLY A 169 3.85 -0.28 5.46
N VAL A 170 5.09 0.05 5.80
CA VAL A 170 5.99 0.79 4.91
C VAL A 170 6.33 -0.12 3.72
N THR A 171 6.08 0.36 2.50
CA THR A 171 6.35 -0.42 1.29
C THR A 171 7.85 -0.44 0.94
N SER A 172 8.28 -1.46 0.20
CA SER A 172 9.67 -1.56 -0.28
C SER A 172 10.06 -0.41 -1.21
N LEU A 173 9.12 0.17 -1.94
CA LEU A 173 9.41 1.33 -2.81
C LEU A 173 9.72 2.59 -1.99
N SER A 174 8.98 2.84 -0.91
CA SER A 174 9.27 3.96 0.00
C SER A 174 10.63 3.78 0.68
N ALA A 175 10.94 2.55 1.09
CA ALA A 175 12.25 2.24 1.66
C ALA A 175 13.38 2.40 0.63
N ALA A 176 13.19 1.95 -0.60
CA ALA A 176 14.18 2.11 -1.67
C ALA A 176 14.47 3.59 -1.96
N ALA A 177 13.44 4.42 -2.07
CA ALA A 177 13.59 5.86 -2.24
C ALA A 177 14.36 6.51 -1.08
N ALA A 178 14.01 6.14 0.16
CA ALA A 178 14.71 6.63 1.35
C ALA A 178 16.20 6.23 1.36
N ARG A 179 16.53 5.00 0.92
CA ARG A 179 17.92 4.53 0.82
C ARG A 179 18.71 5.21 -0.29
N LEU A 180 18.06 5.53 -1.39
CA LEU A 180 18.67 6.31 -2.48
C LEU A 180 18.79 7.80 -2.13
N GLY A 181 18.09 8.26 -1.08
CA GLY A 181 18.01 9.67 -0.75
C GLY A 181 17.35 10.50 -1.86
N THR A 182 16.43 9.90 -2.62
CA THR A 182 15.80 10.55 -3.77
C THR A 182 14.28 10.39 -3.72
N PRO A 183 13.51 11.44 -4.05
CA PRO A 183 12.06 11.33 -4.11
C PRO A 183 11.63 10.38 -5.25
N LEU A 184 10.54 9.67 -5.00
CA LEU A 184 9.89 8.87 -6.04
C LEU A 184 9.16 9.76 -7.03
N THR A 185 8.49 10.80 -6.53
CA THR A 185 7.72 11.74 -7.32
C THR A 185 7.80 13.11 -6.72
N GLU A 186 7.84 14.11 -7.57
CA GLU A 186 7.83 15.51 -7.20
C GLU A 186 6.70 16.25 -7.91
N GLY A 187 6.19 17.28 -7.24
CA GLY A 187 5.16 18.17 -7.80
C GLY A 187 3.99 17.36 -8.36
N GLU A 188 3.99 17.24 -9.67
CA GLU A 188 2.86 16.72 -10.42
C GLU A 188 3.21 15.44 -11.20
N GLU A 189 4.37 14.85 -10.96
CA GLU A 189 4.76 13.60 -11.61
C GLU A 189 3.84 12.43 -11.21
N THR A 190 3.78 11.44 -12.08
CA THR A 190 3.10 10.17 -11.79
C THR A 190 4.13 9.13 -11.34
N LEU A 191 3.82 8.37 -10.29
CA LEU A 191 4.56 7.17 -9.94
C LEU A 191 3.86 5.95 -10.55
N THR A 192 4.58 5.22 -11.40
CA THR A 192 4.11 3.94 -11.95
C THR A 192 4.85 2.78 -11.30
N VAL A 193 4.10 1.86 -10.68
CA VAL A 193 4.68 0.63 -10.12
C VAL A 193 4.46 -0.52 -11.09
N ILE A 194 5.54 -1.15 -11.52
CA ILE A 194 5.55 -2.11 -12.62
C ILE A 194 6.10 -3.46 -12.12
N PRO A 195 5.39 -4.58 -12.28
CA PRO A 195 5.97 -5.89 -12.04
C PRO A 195 6.93 -6.25 -13.19
N GLY A 196 8.18 -6.55 -12.86
CA GLY A 196 9.20 -6.95 -13.85
C GLY A 196 8.89 -8.27 -14.58
N THR A 197 7.82 -8.95 -14.20
CA THR A 197 7.35 -10.20 -14.83
C THR A 197 6.47 -9.98 -16.05
N LEU A 198 6.17 -8.73 -16.41
CA LEU A 198 5.43 -8.40 -17.63
C LEU A 198 6.24 -8.75 -18.89
N PRO A 199 5.59 -8.98 -20.04
CA PRO A 199 6.26 -9.08 -21.32
C PRO A 199 7.13 -7.84 -21.61
N GLU A 200 8.28 -8.02 -22.26
CA GLU A 200 9.25 -6.94 -22.49
C GLU A 200 8.67 -5.75 -23.26
N GLU A 201 7.75 -5.99 -24.19
CA GLU A 201 7.07 -4.92 -24.94
C GLU A 201 6.21 -4.06 -24.01
N GLU A 202 5.48 -4.70 -23.10
CA GLU A 202 4.64 -4.02 -22.13
C GLU A 202 5.49 -3.25 -21.09
N LEU A 203 6.59 -3.85 -20.62
CA LEU A 203 7.58 -3.16 -19.78
C LEU A 203 8.09 -1.89 -20.48
N THR A 204 8.48 -2.00 -21.75
CA THR A 204 8.98 -0.88 -22.56
C THR A 204 7.93 0.23 -22.67
N ALA A 205 6.68 -0.13 -23.00
CA ALA A 205 5.61 0.85 -23.16
C ALA A 205 5.31 1.60 -21.84
N ARG A 206 5.23 0.87 -20.72
CA ARG A 206 4.95 1.47 -19.40
C ARG A 206 6.11 2.34 -18.92
N LEU A 207 7.35 1.90 -19.12
CA LEU A 207 8.54 2.67 -18.75
C LEU A 207 8.70 3.95 -19.59
N ALA A 208 8.35 3.90 -20.88
CA ALA A 208 8.38 5.07 -21.74
C ALA A 208 7.36 6.13 -21.32
N ALA A 209 6.17 5.70 -20.87
CA ALA A 209 5.09 6.61 -20.48
C ALA A 209 5.22 7.16 -19.05
N ALA A 210 6.03 6.54 -18.18
CA ALA A 210 6.15 6.92 -16.78
C ALA A 210 7.07 8.14 -16.58
N ASP A 211 6.67 9.07 -15.73
CA ASP A 211 7.58 10.11 -15.23
C ASP A 211 8.60 9.49 -14.28
N SER A 212 8.12 8.82 -13.25
CA SER A 212 8.86 8.03 -12.29
C SER A 212 8.31 6.61 -12.26
N ALA A 213 9.16 5.62 -12.00
CA ALA A 213 8.70 4.25 -11.91
C ALA A 213 9.49 3.44 -10.87
N VAL A 214 8.81 2.45 -10.30
CA VAL A 214 9.47 1.38 -9.53
C VAL A 214 9.14 0.04 -10.17
N VAL A 215 10.16 -0.66 -10.66
CA VAL A 215 10.01 -2.01 -11.17
C VAL A 215 10.32 -3.00 -10.06
N MET A 216 9.32 -3.82 -9.71
CA MET A 216 9.41 -4.83 -8.66
C MET A 216 9.62 -6.23 -9.24
N LYS A 217 9.97 -7.20 -8.37
CA LYS A 217 10.17 -8.61 -8.74
C LYS A 217 11.26 -8.80 -9.78
N LEU A 218 12.40 -8.13 -9.61
CA LEU A 218 13.51 -8.22 -10.54
C LEU A 218 14.05 -9.64 -10.64
N GLY A 219 14.86 -10.11 -9.73
CA GLY A 219 15.45 -11.44 -9.77
C GLY A 219 15.81 -11.87 -11.20
N ARG A 220 15.28 -13.01 -11.65
CA ARG A 220 15.50 -13.53 -13.00
C ARG A 220 14.91 -12.68 -14.15
N THR A 221 14.06 -11.69 -13.86
CA THR A 221 13.51 -10.79 -14.87
C THR A 221 14.42 -9.59 -15.15
N PHE A 222 15.50 -9.44 -14.38
CA PHE A 222 16.44 -8.33 -14.52
C PHE A 222 16.94 -8.12 -15.96
N PRO A 223 17.31 -9.15 -16.75
CA PRO A 223 17.75 -8.93 -18.13
C PRO A 223 16.66 -8.33 -19.03
N ALA A 224 15.40 -8.74 -18.87
CA ALA A 224 14.29 -8.19 -19.65
C ALA A 224 14.00 -6.73 -19.25
N VAL A 225 14.04 -6.42 -17.97
CA VAL A 225 13.88 -5.04 -17.46
C VAL A 225 15.02 -4.15 -17.95
N ARG A 226 16.26 -4.66 -17.97
CA ARG A 226 17.42 -3.93 -18.51
C ARG A 226 17.21 -3.57 -19.99
N ARG A 227 16.83 -4.53 -20.83
CA ARG A 227 16.55 -4.25 -22.25
C ARG A 227 15.41 -3.26 -22.44
N ALA A 228 14.35 -3.35 -21.64
CA ALA A 228 13.27 -2.37 -21.70
C ALA A 228 13.74 -0.95 -21.33
N LEU A 229 14.60 -0.82 -20.33
CA LEU A 229 15.24 0.45 -19.95
C LEU A 229 16.16 0.98 -21.04
N GLU A 230 16.95 0.11 -21.70
CA GLU A 230 17.79 0.47 -22.85
C GLU A 230 16.96 1.00 -24.02
N ARG A 231 15.88 0.28 -24.39
CA ARG A 231 14.96 0.68 -25.49
C ARG A 231 14.26 2.00 -25.25
N THR A 232 14.01 2.36 -23.99
CA THR A 232 13.39 3.65 -23.62
C THR A 232 14.41 4.77 -23.40
N GLY A 233 15.73 4.48 -23.50
CA GLY A 233 16.79 5.44 -23.20
C GLY A 233 16.91 5.83 -21.74
N ARG A 234 16.32 5.02 -20.81
CA ARG A 234 16.22 5.34 -19.38
C ARG A 234 17.16 4.53 -18.49
N LEU A 235 18.06 3.75 -19.09
CA LEU A 235 18.95 2.87 -18.34
C LEU A 235 19.85 3.64 -17.36
N GLU A 236 20.40 4.77 -17.79
CA GLU A 236 21.30 5.59 -16.97
C GLU A 236 20.59 6.30 -15.80
N GLU A 237 19.28 6.55 -15.94
CA GLU A 237 18.45 7.12 -14.88
C GLU A 237 18.17 6.09 -13.78
N ALA A 238 18.16 4.79 -14.13
CA ALA A 238 17.70 3.73 -13.24
C ALA A 238 18.69 3.49 -12.09
N ARG A 239 18.13 3.30 -10.91
CA ARG A 239 18.85 2.93 -9.69
C ARG A 239 18.40 1.56 -9.22
N TYR A 240 19.34 0.82 -8.69
CA TYR A 240 19.12 -0.50 -8.13
C TYR A 240 19.12 -0.44 -6.61
N VAL A 241 18.15 -1.11 -5.99
CA VAL A 241 18.13 -1.33 -4.54
C VAL A 241 17.76 -2.77 -4.26
N GLU A 242 18.59 -3.42 -3.47
CA GLU A 242 18.43 -4.80 -3.03
C GLU A 242 18.29 -4.83 -1.52
N ARG A 243 17.35 -5.64 -1.01
CA ARG A 243 17.12 -5.85 0.43
C ARG A 243 17.07 -4.55 1.23
N ALA A 244 16.37 -3.54 0.70
CA ALA A 244 16.24 -2.24 1.37
C ALA A 244 15.92 -2.40 2.86
N THR A 245 16.73 -1.78 3.72
CA THR A 245 16.63 -1.82 5.18
C THR A 245 16.94 -3.17 5.85
N MET A 246 17.39 -4.16 5.09
CA MET A 246 17.79 -5.49 5.62
C MET A 246 19.30 -5.62 5.68
N ASP A 247 19.77 -6.67 6.40
CA ASP A 247 21.16 -7.11 6.30
C ASP A 247 21.51 -7.48 4.85
N GLY A 248 22.65 -6.98 4.38
CA GLY A 248 23.09 -7.17 2.99
C GLY A 248 22.40 -6.25 1.99
N GLU A 249 21.87 -5.11 2.45
CA GLU A 249 21.41 -4.03 1.58
C GLU A 249 22.50 -3.61 0.59
N ARG A 250 22.12 -3.44 -0.68
CA ARG A 250 23.00 -2.92 -1.73
C ARG A 250 22.23 -1.93 -2.61
N THR A 251 22.85 -0.80 -2.88
CA THR A 251 22.33 0.23 -3.81
C THR A 251 23.38 0.55 -4.86
N GLY A 252 22.96 1.00 -6.04
CA GLY A 252 23.90 1.40 -7.10
C GLY A 252 23.19 1.87 -8.37
N ALA A 253 24.00 2.25 -9.36
CA ALA A 253 23.51 2.43 -10.71
C ALA A 253 23.04 1.10 -11.27
N PHE A 254 21.93 1.09 -12.01
CA PHE A 254 21.38 -0.15 -12.57
C PHE A 254 22.32 -0.77 -13.61
N THR A 255 23.12 0.07 -14.28
CA THR A 255 24.16 -0.32 -15.26
C THR A 255 25.22 -1.22 -14.68
N ASP A 256 25.58 -1.02 -13.40
CA ASP A 256 26.74 -1.65 -12.75
C ASP A 256 26.39 -2.99 -12.10
N ILE A 257 25.13 -3.42 -12.19
CA ILE A 257 24.65 -4.63 -11.53
C ILE A 257 24.87 -5.85 -12.42
N ASP A 258 25.56 -6.84 -11.86
CA ASP A 258 25.68 -8.17 -12.45
C ASP A 258 24.32 -8.89 -12.43
N PRO A 259 23.74 -9.23 -13.60
CA PRO A 259 22.44 -9.90 -13.70
C PRO A 259 22.32 -11.19 -12.89
N ASP A 260 23.40 -11.97 -12.79
CA ASP A 260 23.42 -13.25 -12.12
C ASP A 260 23.43 -13.12 -10.57
N SER A 261 23.71 -11.92 -10.07
CA SER A 261 23.75 -11.61 -8.64
C SER A 261 22.42 -11.09 -8.07
N VAL A 262 21.40 -10.87 -8.90
CA VAL A 262 20.17 -10.15 -8.51
C VAL A 262 19.19 -11.06 -7.77
N PRO A 263 18.93 -10.83 -6.47
CA PRO A 263 17.94 -11.62 -5.73
C PRO A 263 16.50 -11.15 -6.00
N TYR A 264 15.55 -11.97 -5.57
CA TYR A 264 14.11 -11.63 -5.69
C TYR A 264 13.75 -10.32 -4.97
N PHE A 265 14.36 -10.03 -3.81
CA PHE A 265 14.13 -8.81 -3.03
C PHE A 265 14.92 -7.63 -3.58
N SER A 266 14.68 -7.29 -4.82
CA SER A 266 15.31 -6.17 -5.51
C SER A 266 14.29 -5.36 -6.28
N VAL A 267 14.53 -4.06 -6.40
CA VAL A 267 13.73 -3.13 -7.19
C VAL A 267 14.63 -2.26 -8.06
N ALA A 268 14.13 -1.89 -9.24
CA ALA A 268 14.69 -0.80 -10.03
C ALA A 268 13.84 0.45 -9.78
N VAL A 269 14.50 1.55 -9.49
CA VAL A 269 13.86 2.85 -9.25
C VAL A 269 14.28 3.79 -10.38
N LEU A 270 13.29 4.32 -11.07
CA LEU A 270 13.43 5.50 -11.92
C LEU A 270 12.94 6.67 -11.10
N PRO A 271 13.84 7.47 -10.52
CA PRO A 271 13.45 8.56 -9.62
C PRO A 271 12.76 9.70 -10.36
N SER A 272 12.24 10.65 -9.61
CA SER A 272 11.76 11.93 -10.13
C SER A 272 12.78 12.56 -11.09
N ARG A 273 12.30 13.08 -12.22
CA ARG A 273 13.14 13.80 -13.20
C ARG A 273 13.37 15.25 -12.80
N VAL A 274 12.55 15.76 -11.90
CA VAL A 274 12.62 17.17 -11.45
C VAL A 274 13.72 17.32 -10.41
N ALA A 275 13.92 16.32 -9.54
CA ALA A 275 14.98 16.35 -8.53
C ALA A 275 16.28 15.76 -9.08
N PRO A 276 17.37 16.54 -9.22
CA PRO A 276 18.67 15.97 -9.51
C PRO A 276 19.07 15.02 -8.37
N LEU A 277 19.57 13.82 -8.72
CA LEU A 277 20.11 12.90 -7.72
C LEU A 277 21.23 13.62 -6.96
N PRO A 278 21.20 13.62 -5.61
CA PRO A 278 22.35 14.10 -4.87
C PRO A 278 23.56 13.24 -5.26
N GLU A 279 24.65 13.88 -5.67
CA GLU A 279 25.91 13.15 -5.84
C GLU A 279 26.22 12.41 -4.56
N GLN A 280 26.38 11.08 -4.63
CA GLN A 280 26.74 10.26 -3.48
C GLN A 280 28.11 10.67 -2.99
N ARG A 281 28.16 11.57 -2.03
CA ARG A 281 29.40 11.91 -1.34
C ARG A 281 29.72 10.79 -0.34
N SER A 282 30.55 9.86 -0.73
CA SER A 282 31.21 8.90 0.16
C SER A 282 32.28 9.61 1.00
N SER A 283 31.86 10.26 2.08
CA SER A 283 32.80 10.79 3.08
C SER A 283 32.20 10.68 4.48
N PRO A 284 32.94 10.19 5.48
CA PRO A 284 32.46 10.14 6.85
C PRO A 284 32.28 11.57 7.39
N VAL A 285 31.03 11.91 7.71
CA VAL A 285 30.69 13.23 8.27
C VAL A 285 31.20 13.31 9.72
N PRO A 286 31.96 14.34 10.09
CA PRO A 286 32.32 14.59 11.48
C PRO A 286 31.06 14.85 12.34
N ARG A 287 30.98 14.19 13.48
CA ARG A 287 29.82 14.17 14.42
C ARG A 287 29.46 15.48 15.11
N ALA A 288 29.95 16.64 14.66
CA ALA A 288 29.77 17.93 15.34
C ALA A 288 28.82 18.92 14.62
N ARG A 289 28.17 18.53 13.54
CA ARG A 289 27.22 19.42 12.81
C ARG A 289 25.80 18.90 12.95
N GLY A 290 24.82 19.82 12.93
CA GLY A 290 23.40 19.48 12.95
C GLY A 290 23.00 18.65 11.70
N GLU A 291 21.84 18.06 11.77
CA GLU A 291 21.28 17.26 10.66
C GLU A 291 19.82 17.64 10.40
N VAL A 292 19.34 17.41 9.21
CA VAL A 292 17.92 17.45 8.86
C VAL A 292 17.42 16.03 8.62
N VAL A 293 16.35 15.64 9.34
CA VAL A 293 15.67 14.37 9.14
C VAL A 293 14.25 14.65 8.68
N VAL A 294 13.92 14.33 7.43
CA VAL A 294 12.55 14.45 6.92
C VAL A 294 11.77 13.22 7.32
N VAL A 295 10.72 13.38 8.10
CA VAL A 295 10.00 12.25 8.73
C VAL A 295 8.58 12.11 8.22
N GLY A 296 8.21 10.88 7.81
CA GLY A 296 6.84 10.52 7.48
C GLY A 296 6.03 10.17 8.72
N THR A 297 4.94 10.91 8.95
CA THR A 297 4.08 10.68 10.12
C THR A 297 2.91 9.74 9.86
N GLY A 298 2.81 9.18 8.66
CA GLY A 298 1.64 8.42 8.26
C GLY A 298 0.40 9.30 8.08
N PRO A 299 -0.77 8.70 7.89
CA PRO A 299 -1.99 9.45 7.57
C PRO A 299 -2.48 10.32 8.72
N ALA A 300 -2.38 9.86 9.98
CA ALA A 300 -2.74 10.68 11.14
C ALA A 300 -2.34 10.04 12.47
N GLY A 301 -1.77 10.85 13.37
CA GLY A 301 -1.57 10.53 14.77
C GLY A 301 -0.46 9.55 15.11
N ALA A 302 -0.16 9.43 16.41
CA ALA A 302 1.01 8.73 16.93
C ALA A 302 1.03 7.21 16.63
N ARG A 303 -0.11 6.57 16.42
CA ARG A 303 -0.22 5.13 16.12
C ARG A 303 0.32 4.74 14.75
N TRP A 304 0.50 5.70 13.85
CA TRP A 304 1.04 5.50 12.51
C TRP A 304 2.54 5.78 12.38
N LEU A 305 3.15 6.30 13.46
CA LEU A 305 4.59 6.57 13.49
C LEU A 305 5.38 5.27 13.57
N THR A 306 6.35 5.10 12.69
CA THR A 306 7.35 4.05 12.85
C THR A 306 8.20 4.30 14.10
N PRO A 307 8.77 3.27 14.74
CA PRO A 307 9.71 3.45 15.86
C PRO A 307 10.88 4.38 15.51
N GLU A 308 11.41 4.29 14.28
CA GLU A 308 12.51 5.12 13.80
C GLU A 308 12.08 6.60 13.71
N THR A 309 10.92 6.89 13.12
CA THR A 309 10.35 8.24 13.08
C THR A 309 10.12 8.79 14.50
N ARG A 310 9.58 7.95 15.40
CA ARG A 310 9.41 8.33 16.79
C ARG A 310 10.73 8.66 17.47
N GLY A 311 11.77 7.88 17.22
CA GLY A 311 13.15 8.12 17.70
C GLY A 311 13.70 9.44 17.17
N ALA A 312 13.60 9.68 15.86
CA ALA A 312 14.05 10.93 15.23
C ALA A 312 13.31 12.16 15.76
N LEU A 313 11.99 12.11 15.85
CA LEU A 313 11.17 13.18 16.45
C LEU A 313 11.55 13.43 17.90
N SER A 314 11.92 12.38 18.63
CA SER A 314 12.32 12.49 20.04
C SER A 314 13.71 13.09 20.22
N ALA A 315 14.61 12.83 19.28
CA ALA A 315 15.99 13.31 19.31
C ALA A 315 16.15 14.72 18.72
N ALA A 316 15.15 15.23 18.00
CA ALA A 316 15.21 16.53 17.35
C ALA A 316 15.12 17.68 18.36
N ASP A 317 15.96 18.70 18.17
CA ASP A 317 15.93 19.96 18.92
C ASP A 317 14.82 20.88 18.40
N ASP A 318 14.57 20.80 17.07
CA ASP A 318 13.58 21.59 16.35
C ASP A 318 12.68 20.70 15.48
N LEU A 319 11.38 20.97 15.52
CA LEU A 319 10.40 20.42 14.58
C LEU A 319 9.95 21.52 13.63
N VAL A 320 10.07 21.27 12.33
CA VAL A 320 9.67 22.19 11.28
C VAL A 320 8.60 21.52 10.43
N GLY A 321 7.49 22.20 10.14
CA GLY A 321 6.44 21.56 9.33
C GLY A 321 5.19 22.42 9.13
N TYR A 322 4.26 21.88 8.35
CA TYR A 322 2.91 22.43 8.28
C TYR A 322 2.24 22.31 9.64
N THR A 323 1.64 23.40 10.14
CA THR A 323 1.07 23.48 11.48
C THR A 323 0.16 22.28 11.81
N THR A 324 -0.73 21.92 10.89
CA THR A 324 -1.65 20.77 11.06
C THR A 324 -0.91 19.43 11.28
N TYR A 325 0.27 19.24 10.68
CA TYR A 325 1.05 18.00 10.88
C TYR A 325 1.83 18.04 12.18
N LEU A 326 2.36 19.21 12.54
CA LEU A 326 3.03 19.40 13.83
C LEU A 326 2.09 19.14 15.00
N ASP A 327 0.84 19.58 14.91
CA ASP A 327 -0.17 19.40 15.97
C ASP A 327 -0.46 17.92 16.28
N ARG A 328 -0.19 17.03 15.30
CA ARG A 328 -0.33 15.57 15.45
C ARG A 328 0.86 14.91 16.14
N VAL A 329 1.97 15.61 16.27
CA VAL A 329 3.19 15.12 16.96
C VAL A 329 3.12 15.46 18.45
N PRO A 330 3.33 14.49 19.36
CA PRO A 330 3.34 14.78 20.80
C PRO A 330 4.35 15.87 21.17
N GLN A 331 3.93 16.79 22.03
CA GLN A 331 4.82 17.85 22.51
C GLN A 331 5.82 17.33 23.54
N ARG A 332 7.05 17.86 23.49
CA ARG A 332 8.10 17.54 24.44
C ARG A 332 8.72 18.81 25.06
N PRO A 333 9.06 18.79 26.35
CA PRO A 333 9.77 19.92 26.98
C PRO A 333 11.11 20.16 26.26
N GLY A 334 11.42 21.45 26.04
CA GLY A 334 12.69 21.88 25.43
C GLY A 334 12.76 21.78 23.91
N GLN A 335 11.78 21.16 23.24
CA GLN A 335 11.72 21.04 21.78
C GLN A 335 11.00 22.26 21.16
N ARG A 336 11.64 22.92 20.21
CA ARG A 336 11.08 24.06 19.50
C ARG A 336 10.23 23.59 18.32
N ARG A 337 9.13 24.29 18.06
CA ARG A 337 8.21 23.99 16.95
C ARG A 337 8.04 25.19 16.05
N HIS A 338 8.27 24.98 14.77
CA HIS A 338 8.21 26.00 13.73
C HIS A 338 7.11 25.62 12.73
N GLY A 339 5.88 26.03 13.06
CA GLY A 339 4.72 25.83 12.18
C GLY A 339 4.65 26.91 11.12
N SER A 340 4.29 26.53 9.89
CA SER A 340 4.04 27.44 8.78
C SER A 340 2.84 27.00 7.93
N ASP A 341 2.35 27.87 7.05
CA ASP A 341 1.28 27.54 6.10
C ASP A 341 1.79 26.55 5.04
N ASN A 342 0.88 25.80 4.42
CA ASN A 342 1.19 24.79 3.41
C ASN A 342 1.76 25.35 2.10
N LYS A 343 1.81 26.67 1.93
CA LYS A 343 2.23 27.33 0.68
C LYS A 343 3.72 27.70 0.59
N VAL A 344 4.49 27.44 1.63
CA VAL A 344 5.89 27.90 1.80
C VAL A 344 6.85 26.72 2.00
N GLU A 345 6.78 25.73 1.08
CA GLU A 345 7.55 24.49 1.23
C GLU A 345 9.06 24.74 1.07
N SER A 346 9.47 25.54 0.09
CA SER A 346 10.88 25.90 -0.13
C SER A 346 11.46 26.71 1.02
N GLU A 347 10.75 27.75 1.49
CA GLU A 347 11.17 28.55 2.64
C GLU A 347 11.28 27.72 3.92
N ARG A 348 10.38 26.76 4.09
CA ARG A 348 10.41 25.79 5.22
C ARG A 348 11.63 24.88 5.13
N ALA A 349 11.99 24.42 3.93
CA ALA A 349 13.15 23.58 3.71
C ALA A 349 14.45 24.35 4.00
N GLU A 350 14.60 25.55 3.48
CA GLU A 350 15.76 26.42 3.73
C GLU A 350 15.89 26.76 5.23
N PHE A 351 14.78 27.10 5.88
CA PHE A 351 14.77 27.36 7.31
C PHE A 351 15.24 26.15 8.14
N ALA A 352 14.81 24.92 7.78
CA ALA A 352 15.27 23.72 8.45
C ALA A 352 16.78 23.47 8.24
N LEU A 353 17.29 23.71 7.04
CA LEU A 353 18.71 23.59 6.71
C LEU A 353 19.55 24.66 7.44
N ASP A 354 19.05 25.89 7.56
CA ASP A 354 19.69 26.95 8.33
C ASP A 354 19.81 26.62 9.84
N LEU A 355 18.80 26.01 10.41
CA LEU A 355 18.88 25.50 11.80
C LEU A 355 19.96 24.41 11.91
N ALA A 356 19.99 23.47 10.97
CA ALA A 356 20.99 22.40 10.97
C ALA A 356 22.42 22.93 10.79
N ARG A 357 22.64 23.94 9.96
CA ARG A 357 23.95 24.63 9.87
C ARG A 357 24.41 25.26 11.18
N ARG A 358 23.47 25.65 12.03
CA ARG A 358 23.75 26.15 13.39
C ARG A 358 23.98 25.05 14.42
N GLY A 359 24.04 23.79 13.98
CA GLY A 359 24.33 22.62 14.81
C GLY A 359 23.10 21.94 15.43
N HIS A 360 21.88 22.31 15.03
CA HIS A 360 20.66 21.71 15.57
C HIS A 360 20.30 20.40 14.84
N ARG A 361 19.72 19.45 15.56
CA ARG A 361 19.04 18.30 14.98
C ARG A 361 17.61 18.70 14.66
N VAL A 362 17.28 18.73 13.37
CA VAL A 362 16.01 19.23 12.87
C VAL A 362 15.19 18.11 12.27
N ALA A 363 13.95 17.92 12.74
CA ALA A 363 13.01 17.04 12.07
C ALA A 363 12.00 17.84 11.24
N VAL A 364 11.99 17.61 9.92
CA VAL A 364 10.98 18.16 9.01
C VAL A 364 9.80 17.20 8.98
N VAL A 365 8.67 17.64 9.53
CA VAL A 365 7.47 16.81 9.71
C VAL A 365 6.59 16.84 8.48
N SER A 366 6.39 15.70 7.86
CA SER A 366 5.56 15.48 6.68
C SER A 366 4.43 14.51 6.95
N GLY A 367 3.23 14.79 6.44
CA GLY A 367 2.12 13.85 6.50
C GLY A 367 2.33 12.69 5.51
N GLY A 368 1.80 11.51 5.81
CA GLY A 368 1.96 10.33 4.96
C GLY A 368 3.41 9.87 4.85
N ASP A 369 3.86 9.65 3.62
CA ASP A 369 5.25 9.38 3.26
C ASP A 369 5.90 10.67 2.73
N PRO A 370 7.10 11.06 3.20
CA PRO A 370 7.72 12.32 2.81
C PRO A 370 8.22 12.36 1.35
N GLY A 371 8.39 11.21 0.71
CA GLY A 371 8.79 11.07 -0.68
C GLY A 371 7.64 11.02 -1.69
N VAL A 372 6.37 11.08 -1.21
CA VAL A 372 5.18 11.00 -2.09
C VAL A 372 4.39 12.30 -2.03
N PHE A 373 4.62 13.20 -3.00
CA PHE A 373 4.00 14.54 -3.10
C PHE A 373 4.12 15.36 -1.80
N ALA A 374 5.31 15.34 -1.17
CA ALA A 374 5.53 15.85 0.16
C ALA A 374 6.93 16.47 0.34
N MET A 375 7.34 16.76 1.59
CA MET A 375 8.46 17.64 1.92
C MET A 375 9.87 17.14 1.54
N ALA A 376 10.08 15.84 1.26
CA ALA A 376 11.43 15.34 0.99
C ALA A 376 12.07 16.02 -0.22
N THR A 377 11.30 16.23 -1.28
CA THR A 377 11.76 16.91 -2.48
C THR A 377 12.23 18.34 -2.18
N ALA A 378 11.38 19.15 -1.57
CA ALA A 378 11.71 20.55 -1.27
C ALA A 378 12.97 20.67 -0.38
N VAL A 379 13.15 19.74 0.56
CA VAL A 379 14.37 19.70 1.41
C VAL A 379 15.59 19.30 0.60
N LEU A 380 15.49 18.30 -0.27
CA LEU A 380 16.62 17.85 -1.08
C LEU A 380 17.02 18.87 -2.14
N GLU A 381 16.05 19.56 -2.76
CA GLU A 381 16.32 20.66 -3.70
C GLU A 381 17.04 21.83 -3.02
N ALA A 382 16.56 22.23 -1.84
CA ALA A 382 17.22 23.27 -1.07
C ALA A 382 18.62 22.83 -0.63
N ALA A 383 18.79 21.57 -0.19
CA ALA A 383 20.07 21.01 0.23
C ALA A 383 21.09 20.87 -0.92
N ALA A 384 20.63 20.83 -2.17
CA ALA A 384 21.51 20.80 -3.34
C ALA A 384 22.20 22.16 -3.61
N GLN A 385 21.75 23.24 -3.00
CA GLN A 385 22.40 24.53 -3.10
C GLN A 385 23.77 24.51 -2.39
N GLU A 386 24.76 25.20 -2.95
CA GLU A 386 26.12 25.28 -2.40
C GLU A 386 26.15 25.68 -0.93
N ALA A 387 25.23 26.56 -0.54
CA ALA A 387 25.10 27.05 0.84
C ALA A 387 24.80 25.96 1.86
N TYR A 388 24.21 24.83 1.45
CA TYR A 388 23.76 23.74 2.33
C TYR A 388 24.45 22.39 2.02
N ALA A 389 25.43 22.38 1.12
CA ALA A 389 26.09 21.16 0.64
C ALA A 389 26.72 20.29 1.76
N ASP A 390 26.98 20.87 2.91
CA ASP A 390 27.60 20.22 4.07
C ASP A 390 26.58 19.80 5.16
N VAL A 391 25.27 20.04 4.96
CA VAL A 391 24.23 19.64 5.90
C VAL A 391 23.78 18.21 5.59
N PRO A 392 23.92 17.25 6.53
CA PRO A 392 23.41 15.91 6.35
C PRO A 392 21.86 15.92 6.29
N VAL A 393 21.31 15.27 5.28
CA VAL A 393 19.86 15.09 5.14
C VAL A 393 19.53 13.61 5.13
N ARG A 394 18.58 13.19 5.97
CA ARG A 394 18.01 11.85 5.96
C ARG A 394 16.51 11.90 5.74
N VAL A 395 15.97 10.87 5.09
CA VAL A 395 14.53 10.72 4.87
C VAL A 395 14.06 9.44 5.54
N LEU A 396 13.05 9.54 6.40
CA LEU A 396 12.42 8.39 7.06
C LEU A 396 11.03 8.17 6.49
N PRO A 397 10.76 6.98 5.95
CA PRO A 397 9.50 6.68 5.29
C PRO A 397 8.32 6.65 6.25
N GLY A 398 7.11 6.83 5.72
CA GLY A 398 5.86 6.70 6.45
C GLY A 398 4.79 5.96 5.62
N VAL A 399 3.68 5.60 6.27
CA VAL A 399 2.55 5.00 5.57
C VAL A 399 1.86 6.07 4.72
N THR A 400 1.89 5.90 3.40
CA THR A 400 1.24 6.85 2.47
C THR A 400 -0.28 6.76 2.53
N ALA A 401 -0.97 7.87 2.21
CA ALA A 401 -2.43 7.95 2.26
C ALA A 401 -3.11 6.90 1.37
N ALA A 402 -2.54 6.55 0.22
CA ALA A 402 -3.10 5.53 -0.68
C ALA A 402 -3.17 4.16 -0.01
N ASN A 403 -2.09 3.72 0.65
CA ASN A 403 -2.06 2.44 1.36
C ASN A 403 -3.00 2.45 2.57
N ALA A 404 -3.02 3.55 3.30
CA ALA A 404 -3.91 3.69 4.45
C ALA A 404 -5.39 3.65 4.03
N ALA A 405 -5.76 4.31 2.93
CA ALA A 405 -7.11 4.29 2.37
C ALA A 405 -7.48 2.90 1.84
N ALA A 406 -6.56 2.25 1.11
CA ALA A 406 -6.75 0.89 0.61
C ALA A 406 -7.04 -0.10 1.74
N ALA A 407 -6.31 0.01 2.86
CA ALA A 407 -6.50 -0.84 4.02
C ALA A 407 -7.89 -0.72 4.67
N ARG A 408 -8.62 0.38 4.46
CA ARG A 408 -9.99 0.57 4.97
C ARG A 408 -11.05 -0.20 4.19
N VAL A 409 -10.76 -0.51 2.94
CA VAL A 409 -11.75 -1.15 2.04
C VAL A 409 -11.31 -2.52 1.53
N GLY A 410 -10.08 -2.94 1.78
CA GLY A 410 -9.56 -4.23 1.32
C GLY A 410 -8.28 -4.11 0.51
N ALA A 411 -8.31 -4.51 -0.77
CA ALA A 411 -7.14 -4.57 -1.63
C ALA A 411 -7.37 -3.92 -3.02
N PRO A 412 -7.84 -2.66 -3.11
CA PRO A 412 -8.01 -2.01 -4.41
C PRO A 412 -6.68 -1.87 -5.18
N LEU A 413 -5.55 -1.73 -4.46
CA LEU A 413 -4.19 -1.63 -5.01
C LEU A 413 -3.53 -3.01 -5.22
N GLY A 414 -4.32 -4.07 -5.34
CA GLY A 414 -3.83 -5.45 -5.45
C GLY A 414 -3.20 -5.81 -6.79
N HIS A 415 -3.28 -4.92 -7.77
CA HIS A 415 -2.67 -5.00 -9.10
C HIS A 415 -1.86 -3.72 -9.37
N ASP A 416 -1.41 -3.54 -10.61
CA ASP A 416 -0.70 -2.32 -11.02
C ASP A 416 -1.54 -1.08 -10.76
N TYR A 417 -0.90 -0.06 -10.22
CA TYR A 417 -1.56 1.22 -10.00
C TYR A 417 -0.63 2.39 -10.25
N ALA A 418 -1.21 3.55 -10.51
CA ALA A 418 -0.51 4.81 -10.62
C ALA A 418 -0.98 5.79 -9.55
N THR A 419 -0.05 6.62 -9.05
CA THR A 419 -0.35 7.73 -8.17
C THR A 419 -0.21 9.03 -8.95
N LEU A 420 -1.25 9.87 -8.90
CA LEU A 420 -1.27 11.17 -9.56
C LEU A 420 -1.75 12.25 -8.59
N SER A 421 -1.17 13.44 -8.72
CA SER A 421 -1.68 14.64 -8.06
C SER A 421 -2.54 15.45 -9.03
N LEU A 422 -3.76 15.81 -8.62
CA LEU A 422 -4.64 16.69 -9.39
C LEU A 422 -4.37 18.18 -9.13
N SER A 423 -3.29 18.50 -8.41
CA SER A 423 -2.87 19.88 -8.19
C SER A 423 -2.26 20.48 -9.46
N ASP A 424 -2.82 21.59 -9.93
CA ASP A 424 -2.35 22.36 -11.08
C ASP A 424 -1.49 23.58 -10.68
N ARG A 425 -0.94 23.56 -9.47
CA ARG A 425 -0.10 24.65 -8.94
C ARG A 425 1.31 24.69 -9.56
N LEU A 426 1.89 23.51 -9.81
CA LEU A 426 3.27 23.37 -10.28
C LEU A 426 3.36 22.96 -11.76
N LYS A 427 2.25 22.52 -12.36
CA LYS A 427 2.16 22.13 -13.77
C LYS A 427 0.78 22.46 -14.36
N PRO A 428 0.68 22.71 -15.69
CA PRO A 428 -0.60 22.97 -16.32
C PRO A 428 -1.51 21.75 -16.35
N TRP A 429 -2.83 21.98 -16.34
CA TRP A 429 -3.84 20.93 -16.35
C TRP A 429 -3.70 19.95 -17.51
N GLU A 430 -3.27 20.41 -18.66
CA GLU A 430 -3.08 19.59 -19.87
C GLU A 430 -2.10 18.45 -19.63
N VAL A 431 -1.06 18.68 -18.83
CA VAL A 431 -0.10 17.63 -18.42
C VAL A 431 -0.76 16.61 -17.48
N ILE A 432 -1.57 17.09 -16.53
CA ILE A 432 -2.32 16.20 -15.64
C ILE A 432 -3.31 15.34 -16.44
N ALA A 433 -4.08 15.98 -17.34
CA ALA A 433 -5.06 15.32 -18.17
C ALA A 433 -4.42 14.23 -19.06
N ALA A 434 -3.29 14.54 -19.71
CA ALA A 434 -2.58 13.58 -20.54
C ALA A 434 -2.10 12.35 -19.74
N ARG A 435 -1.55 12.55 -18.54
CA ARG A 435 -1.11 11.47 -17.64
C ARG A 435 -2.29 10.65 -17.13
N LEU A 436 -3.37 11.31 -16.77
CA LEU A 436 -4.59 10.65 -16.29
C LEU A 436 -5.21 9.77 -17.39
N ALA A 437 -5.29 10.30 -18.64
CA ALA A 437 -5.77 9.54 -19.78
C ALA A 437 -4.87 8.33 -20.09
N ALA A 438 -3.55 8.50 -20.09
CA ALA A 438 -2.60 7.43 -20.33
C ALA A 438 -2.72 6.30 -19.29
N ALA A 439 -2.79 6.64 -18.01
CA ALA A 439 -2.96 5.66 -16.94
C ALA A 439 -4.35 5.01 -16.95
N ALA A 440 -5.39 5.76 -17.30
CA ALA A 440 -6.74 5.22 -17.46
C ALA A 440 -6.85 4.28 -18.66
N SER A 441 -6.31 4.64 -19.82
CA SER A 441 -6.32 3.78 -21.01
C SER A 441 -5.51 2.49 -20.84
N ALA A 442 -4.45 2.54 -20.01
CA ALA A 442 -3.65 1.36 -19.63
C ALA A 442 -4.30 0.49 -18.56
N ASP A 443 -5.53 0.76 -18.18
CA ASP A 443 -6.33 0.04 -17.17
C ASP A 443 -5.69 -0.04 -15.77
N LEU A 444 -4.84 0.93 -15.39
CA LEU A 444 -4.24 0.99 -14.05
C LEU A 444 -5.27 1.43 -13.01
N VAL A 445 -5.18 0.89 -11.80
CA VAL A 445 -5.86 1.51 -10.65
C VAL A 445 -5.20 2.85 -10.35
N LEU A 446 -5.99 3.87 -10.02
CA LEU A 446 -5.48 5.23 -9.84
C LEU A 446 -5.65 5.67 -8.38
N ALA A 447 -4.57 6.17 -7.78
CA ALA A 447 -4.60 6.87 -6.51
C ALA A 447 -4.42 8.37 -6.76
N LEU A 448 -5.51 9.15 -6.61
CA LEU A 448 -5.54 10.57 -6.93
C LEU A 448 -5.38 11.41 -5.67
N TYR A 449 -4.25 12.09 -5.58
CA TYR A 449 -3.87 12.98 -4.49
C TYR A 449 -4.26 14.43 -4.78
N ASN A 450 -4.36 15.24 -3.74
CA ASN A 450 -4.65 16.67 -3.84
C ASN A 450 -5.84 17.01 -4.74
N PRO A 451 -6.97 16.29 -4.65
CA PRO A 451 -8.04 16.36 -5.62
C PRO A 451 -8.77 17.70 -5.63
N GLY A 452 -8.83 18.39 -4.49
CA GLY A 452 -9.53 19.66 -4.39
C GLY A 452 -8.96 20.60 -3.34
N SER A 453 -9.27 21.89 -3.42
CA SER A 453 -8.98 22.89 -2.37
C SER A 453 -9.99 24.04 -2.46
N ARG A 454 -9.93 24.99 -1.53
CA ARG A 454 -10.81 26.19 -1.57
C ARG A 454 -10.71 26.99 -2.88
N SER A 455 -9.54 26.95 -3.53
CA SER A 455 -9.29 27.66 -4.79
C SER A 455 -9.27 26.74 -6.03
N ARG A 456 -9.33 25.42 -5.82
CA ARG A 456 -9.28 24.40 -6.89
C ARG A 456 -10.50 23.51 -6.74
N THR A 457 -11.56 23.83 -7.48
CA THR A 457 -12.90 23.22 -7.31
C THR A 457 -13.37 22.43 -8.54
N TRP A 458 -12.72 22.63 -9.71
CA TRP A 458 -13.14 22.05 -10.98
C TRP A 458 -12.35 20.81 -11.40
N GLN A 459 -11.16 20.60 -10.86
CA GLN A 459 -10.22 19.55 -11.29
C GLN A 459 -10.79 18.14 -11.17
N VAL A 460 -11.52 17.86 -10.08
CA VAL A 460 -12.19 16.55 -9.89
C VAL A 460 -13.27 16.32 -10.95
N GLY A 461 -14.04 17.36 -11.30
CA GLY A 461 -15.03 17.28 -12.36
C GLY A 461 -14.40 16.93 -13.71
N LYS A 462 -13.34 17.63 -14.07
CA LYS A 462 -12.60 17.36 -15.32
C LYS A 462 -11.91 15.99 -15.31
N ALA A 463 -11.38 15.55 -14.16
CA ALA A 463 -10.82 14.21 -14.02
C ALA A 463 -11.91 13.15 -14.20
N LYS A 464 -13.10 13.33 -13.60
CA LYS A 464 -14.26 12.43 -13.77
C LYS A 464 -14.68 12.33 -15.24
N GLU A 465 -14.85 13.47 -15.94
CA GLU A 465 -15.20 13.51 -17.36
C GLU A 465 -14.22 12.67 -18.18
N LEU A 466 -12.92 12.94 -18.03
CA LEU A 466 -11.86 12.24 -18.74
C LEU A 466 -11.81 10.74 -18.40
N LEU A 467 -11.97 10.38 -17.13
CA LEU A 467 -11.98 8.99 -16.71
C LEU A 467 -13.16 8.21 -17.32
N LEU A 468 -14.32 8.84 -17.48
CA LEU A 468 -15.51 8.23 -18.12
C LEU A 468 -15.31 7.97 -19.63
N GLU A 469 -14.31 8.59 -20.28
CA GLU A 469 -13.93 8.25 -21.65
C GLU A 469 -13.20 6.89 -21.74
N HIS A 470 -12.59 6.43 -20.66
CA HIS A 470 -11.76 5.23 -20.60
C HIS A 470 -12.27 4.15 -19.64
N ARG A 471 -13.23 4.47 -18.79
CA ARG A 471 -13.77 3.61 -17.74
C ARG A 471 -15.29 3.51 -17.83
N ALA A 472 -15.80 2.34 -17.47
CA ALA A 472 -17.23 2.15 -17.35
C ALA A 472 -17.82 3.04 -16.23
N PRO A 473 -19.05 3.54 -16.38
CA PRO A 473 -19.70 4.40 -15.38
C PRO A 473 -19.83 3.74 -13.99
N ASP A 474 -19.86 2.42 -13.92
CA ASP A 474 -19.96 1.61 -12.71
C ASP A 474 -18.60 1.25 -12.10
N THR A 475 -17.46 1.71 -12.69
CA THR A 475 -16.12 1.54 -12.11
C THR A 475 -16.12 1.98 -10.64
N PRO A 476 -15.64 1.12 -9.72
CA PRO A 476 -15.61 1.45 -8.30
C PRO A 476 -14.64 2.60 -7.99
N VAL A 477 -15.11 3.54 -7.19
CA VAL A 477 -14.31 4.65 -6.66
C VAL A 477 -14.40 4.65 -5.14
N VAL A 478 -13.24 4.63 -4.48
CA VAL A 478 -13.14 4.83 -3.03
C VAL A 478 -12.88 6.30 -2.77
N VAL A 479 -13.77 6.95 -2.03
CA VAL A 479 -13.61 8.31 -1.54
C VAL A 479 -13.19 8.21 -0.08
N ALA A 480 -11.91 8.45 0.19
CA ALA A 480 -11.30 8.29 1.50
C ALA A 480 -10.90 9.67 2.06
N ARG A 481 -11.61 10.15 3.07
CA ARG A 481 -11.41 11.47 3.66
C ARG A 481 -10.87 11.34 5.07
N ASP A 482 -9.87 12.16 5.40
CA ASP A 482 -9.24 12.30 6.73
C ASP A 482 -8.82 10.96 7.36
N ILE A 483 -8.25 10.05 6.56
CA ILE A 483 -7.87 8.70 7.00
C ILE A 483 -6.97 8.75 8.23
N GLY A 484 -7.38 8.03 9.27
CA GLY A 484 -6.73 8.01 10.57
C GLY A 484 -7.03 9.23 11.45
N GLY A 485 -7.70 10.24 10.93
CA GLY A 485 -8.09 11.44 11.65
C GLY A 485 -9.45 11.32 12.34
N PRO A 486 -9.86 12.34 13.11
CA PRO A 486 -11.11 12.32 13.85
C PRO A 486 -12.37 12.40 12.96
N GLU A 487 -12.23 12.90 11.73
CA GLU A 487 -13.32 13.01 10.76
C GLU A 487 -13.18 11.96 9.64
N GLU A 488 -12.53 10.82 9.94
CA GLU A 488 -12.35 9.74 8.98
C GLU A 488 -13.69 9.29 8.39
N SER A 489 -13.76 9.31 7.07
CA SER A 489 -14.88 8.70 6.35
C SER A 489 -14.39 8.01 5.09
N VAL A 490 -14.95 6.84 4.80
CA VAL A 490 -14.63 6.06 3.61
C VAL A 490 -15.93 5.64 2.94
N ARG A 491 -16.09 5.99 1.67
CA ARG A 491 -17.25 5.62 0.87
C ARG A 491 -16.77 4.91 -0.39
N VAL A 492 -17.54 3.90 -0.80
CA VAL A 492 -17.34 3.21 -2.07
C VAL A 492 -18.55 3.50 -2.96
N LEU A 493 -18.31 4.10 -4.12
CA LEU A 493 -19.36 4.51 -5.06
C LEU A 493 -18.93 4.17 -6.50
N ARG A 494 -19.83 4.37 -7.46
CA ARG A 494 -19.51 4.24 -8.88
C ARG A 494 -18.88 5.53 -9.39
N LEU A 495 -18.04 5.45 -10.40
CA LEU A 495 -17.42 6.63 -11.02
C LEU A 495 -18.46 7.66 -11.48
N ALA A 496 -19.57 7.20 -12.04
CA ALA A 496 -20.67 8.07 -12.45
C ALA A 496 -21.28 8.87 -11.29
N ASP A 497 -21.28 8.33 -10.07
CA ASP A 497 -21.90 8.93 -8.88
C ASP A 497 -20.90 9.78 -8.07
N LEU A 498 -19.66 9.95 -8.53
CA LEU A 498 -18.69 10.81 -7.87
C LEU A 498 -19.11 12.28 -7.98
N GLU A 499 -19.41 12.90 -6.83
CA GLU A 499 -19.76 14.32 -6.75
C GLU A 499 -18.53 15.18 -6.43
N PRO A 500 -18.04 16.00 -7.38
CA PRO A 500 -16.83 16.80 -7.19
C PRO A 500 -16.89 17.75 -6.00
N THR A 501 -18.07 18.23 -5.64
CA THR A 501 -18.30 19.17 -4.53
C THR A 501 -18.10 18.53 -3.15
N GLU A 502 -18.12 17.21 -3.05
CA GLU A 502 -17.89 16.45 -1.81
C GLU A 502 -16.42 16.10 -1.57
N VAL A 503 -15.53 16.52 -2.48
CA VAL A 503 -14.10 16.19 -2.43
C VAL A 503 -13.29 17.41 -2.02
N ASP A 504 -12.55 17.30 -0.93
CA ASP A 504 -11.72 18.37 -0.36
C ASP A 504 -10.22 18.00 -0.32
N MET A 505 -9.39 18.89 0.25
CA MET A 505 -7.93 18.69 0.39
C MET A 505 -7.54 17.51 1.30
N ARG A 506 -8.44 17.03 2.14
CA ARG A 506 -8.19 15.89 3.03
C ARG A 506 -8.66 14.58 2.41
N THR A 507 -9.10 14.63 1.16
CA THR A 507 -9.64 13.47 0.44
C THR A 507 -8.56 12.84 -0.45
N LEU A 508 -8.52 11.52 -0.47
CA LEU A 508 -7.84 10.69 -1.46
C LEU A 508 -8.91 9.92 -2.24
N LEU A 509 -8.74 9.82 -3.56
CA LEU A 509 -9.60 8.99 -4.40
C LEU A 509 -8.81 7.77 -4.88
N LEU A 510 -9.41 6.56 -4.75
CA LEU A 510 -8.89 5.38 -5.43
C LEU A 510 -9.91 5.00 -6.52
N VAL A 511 -9.51 5.11 -7.77
CA VAL A 511 -10.34 4.75 -8.92
C VAL A 511 -9.92 3.38 -9.41
N GLY A 512 -10.85 2.45 -9.46
CA GLY A 512 -10.61 1.08 -9.87
C GLY A 512 -10.24 0.95 -11.34
N SER A 513 -9.68 -0.21 -11.69
CA SER A 513 -9.54 -0.68 -13.08
C SER A 513 -10.83 -1.39 -13.54
N SER A 514 -10.89 -1.84 -14.80
CA SER A 514 -11.97 -2.68 -15.32
C SER A 514 -12.14 -3.99 -14.51
N ARG A 515 -11.09 -4.40 -13.80
CA ARG A 515 -11.03 -5.64 -13.02
C ARG A 515 -11.34 -5.46 -11.54
N THR A 516 -11.45 -4.24 -11.04
CA THR A 516 -11.75 -3.97 -9.63
C THR A 516 -13.15 -4.50 -9.28
N ARG A 517 -13.25 -5.18 -8.15
CA ARG A 517 -14.48 -5.82 -7.64
C ARG A 517 -14.89 -5.20 -6.33
N VAL A 518 -16.19 -5.23 -6.09
CA VAL A 518 -16.82 -4.79 -4.84
C VAL A 518 -17.72 -5.92 -4.34
N ALA A 519 -17.65 -6.22 -3.06
CA ALA A 519 -18.60 -7.12 -2.40
C ALA A 519 -19.07 -6.50 -1.08
N ASP A 520 -20.38 -6.49 -0.87
CA ASP A 520 -20.96 -6.10 0.42
C ASP A 520 -20.76 -7.24 1.43
N ARG A 521 -20.37 -6.89 2.64
CA ARG A 521 -20.08 -7.82 3.73
C ARG A 521 -21.07 -7.54 4.84
N GLY A 522 -21.99 -8.45 5.05
CA GLY A 522 -22.96 -8.37 6.15
C GLY A 522 -22.24 -8.45 7.49
N GLY A 523 -22.08 -7.31 8.16
CA GLY A 523 -21.55 -7.22 9.52
C GLY A 523 -21.96 -5.88 10.12
N ALA A 524 -22.45 -5.89 11.37
CA ALA A 524 -22.78 -4.65 12.06
C ALA A 524 -21.51 -3.83 12.31
N ALA A 525 -21.48 -2.60 11.82
CA ALA A 525 -20.38 -1.67 12.04
C ALA A 525 -20.18 -1.37 13.52
N ALA A 526 -18.94 -1.52 14.00
CA ALA A 526 -18.49 -0.82 15.20
C ALA A 526 -17.84 0.50 14.74
N PRO A 527 -18.31 1.67 15.20
CA PRO A 527 -17.67 2.94 14.86
C PRO A 527 -16.29 3.02 15.53
N GLY A 528 -15.23 3.10 14.73
CA GLY A 528 -13.86 3.25 15.20
C GLY A 528 -12.85 2.80 14.16
N ALA A 529 -11.66 3.42 14.16
CA ALA A 529 -10.56 3.05 13.29
C ALA A 529 -10.21 1.56 13.48
N GLY A 530 -10.47 0.73 12.47
CA GLY A 530 -10.16 -0.70 12.50
C GLY A 530 -11.37 -1.64 12.64
N GLY A 531 -12.60 -1.16 12.43
CA GLY A 531 -13.78 -2.02 12.33
C GLY A 531 -13.76 -2.94 11.09
N PRO A 532 -14.64 -3.97 11.05
CA PRO A 532 -14.75 -4.86 9.90
C PRO A 532 -15.09 -4.07 8.63
N ILE A 533 -14.53 -4.51 7.50
CA ILE A 533 -14.80 -3.91 6.20
C ILE A 533 -16.22 -4.26 5.78
N GLU A 534 -17.12 -3.27 5.77
CA GLU A 534 -18.53 -3.47 5.37
C GLU A 534 -18.67 -3.70 3.86
N ARG A 535 -17.82 -2.99 3.10
CA ARG A 535 -17.79 -3.06 1.64
C ARG A 535 -16.38 -3.31 1.17
N ALA A 536 -16.07 -4.55 0.79
CA ALA A 536 -14.74 -4.96 0.37
C ALA A 536 -14.50 -4.54 -1.09
N VAL A 537 -13.38 -3.88 -1.35
CA VAL A 537 -12.91 -3.51 -2.69
C VAL A 537 -11.56 -4.16 -2.94
N TRP A 538 -11.41 -4.85 -4.06
CA TRP A 538 -10.12 -5.44 -4.44
C TRP A 538 -9.95 -5.46 -5.95
N THR A 539 -8.70 -5.43 -6.42
CA THR A 539 -8.33 -5.64 -7.80
C THR A 539 -7.60 -6.98 -7.91
N PRO A 540 -8.08 -7.94 -8.72
CA PRO A 540 -7.41 -9.23 -8.93
C PRO A 540 -5.99 -9.05 -9.47
N ARG A 541 -5.08 -9.98 -9.13
CA ARG A 541 -3.67 -9.93 -9.54
C ARG A 541 -3.41 -10.39 -10.97
N TRP A 542 -4.41 -10.92 -11.66
CA TRP A 542 -4.28 -11.39 -13.04
C TRP A 542 -5.48 -10.98 -13.88
N TYR A 543 -5.26 -10.87 -15.16
CA TYR A 543 -6.32 -10.86 -16.15
C TYR A 543 -6.71 -12.30 -16.49
N PRO A 544 -8.01 -12.61 -16.79
CA PRO A 544 -8.38 -13.89 -17.34
C PRO A 544 -7.63 -14.08 -18.64
N GLU A 545 -7.23 -15.32 -18.92
CA GLU A 545 -6.78 -15.70 -20.26
C GLU A 545 -7.94 -15.47 -21.21
N GLY A 546 -7.71 -14.67 -22.28
CA GLY A 546 -8.72 -14.32 -23.28
C GLY A 546 -9.16 -15.52 -24.10
#